data_60fee5bc5cf9c4ff6aacf42b1ca13930
#
_entry.id   60fee5bc5cf9c4ff6aacf42b1ca13930
#
_cell.length_a   1.000
_cell.length_b   1.000
_cell.length_c   1.000
_cell.angle_alpha   90.00
_cell.angle_beta   90.00
_cell.angle_gamma   90.00
#
_symmetry.space_group_name_H-M   'P 1'
#
loop_
_entity.id
_entity.type
_entity.pdbx_description
1 polymer ?
#
loop_
_entity_poly.entity_id
_entity_poly.type
_entity_poly.pdbx_seq_one_letter_code
_entity_poly.pdbx_strand_id
1 'polypeptide(L)'
;PDAAVCFGGRYPQDFLVRPAPDRLPVWHLVGGKDWIGPEEADASAPDDGYPFLLRDWIRRDGLKCLKVKLRGDDPAWDYDRLTAVGRIAMEEGADWLSADFNCLVTDPAYVNGVLDRLLAAEPRIYGMLLYVEQPFPYELETHSIDVHSVSARKPLFMDESAHDWRIVRRGRELGWTGVALKTCKTQTGALLSLCWAKAHGMTLMVQDLTNPMLAQIPHVQLAAHAGTIMGVESNGMQFYPAASLPEAEVHPGLYTRRNGVLDRATLSGPGFGYRLDRIQRTLPEPVLQAGK
;
A
#
# COMPACT_ATOMS: atom_id res chain seq x y z
N PRO A 1 -6.52 -12.30 26.89
CA PRO A 1 -5.30 -12.96 26.46
C PRO A 1 -4.10 -12.30 27.08
N ASP A 2 -3.20 -13.12 27.58
CA ASP A 2 -1.97 -12.64 28.22
C ASP A 2 -1.13 -11.88 27.17
N ALA A 3 -0.82 -10.62 27.47
CA ALA A 3 -0.03 -9.77 26.57
C ALA A 3 1.38 -10.35 26.34
N ALA A 4 1.94 -11.10 27.33
CA ALA A 4 3.20 -11.80 27.21
C ALA A 4 3.15 -12.87 26.10
N VAL A 5 2.05 -13.60 25.97
CA VAL A 5 1.85 -14.60 24.91
C VAL A 5 1.60 -13.94 23.56
N CYS A 6 0.81 -12.86 23.52
CA CYS A 6 0.43 -12.20 22.25
C CYS A 6 1.57 -11.40 21.62
N PHE A 7 2.46 -10.81 22.42
CA PHE A 7 3.52 -9.90 21.96
C PHE A 7 4.93 -10.33 22.40
N GLY A 8 5.09 -11.57 22.87
CA GLY A 8 6.37 -12.13 23.29
C GLY A 8 7.01 -11.38 24.47
N GLY A 9 6.21 -10.78 25.35
CA GLY A 9 6.67 -9.99 26.49
C GLY A 9 7.34 -8.66 26.13
N ARG A 10 7.22 -8.21 24.87
CA ARG A 10 7.83 -6.98 24.36
C ARG A 10 6.83 -5.83 24.29
N TYR A 11 7.35 -4.60 24.32
CA TYR A 11 6.60 -3.36 24.21
C TYR A 11 6.65 -2.80 22.78
N PRO A 12 5.74 -1.86 22.39
CA PRO A 12 5.73 -1.32 21.03
C PRO A 12 7.06 -0.77 20.53
N GLN A 13 7.84 -0.11 21.39
CA GLN A 13 9.17 0.42 21.02
C GLN A 13 10.16 -0.65 20.59
N ASP A 14 9.98 -1.90 21.01
CA ASP A 14 10.89 -3.02 20.69
C ASP A 14 10.65 -3.55 19.26
N PHE A 15 9.54 -3.14 18.65
CA PHE A 15 9.18 -3.54 17.30
C PHE A 15 9.46 -2.46 16.25
N LEU A 16 9.69 -1.22 16.69
CA LEU A 16 9.92 -0.10 15.79
C LEU A 16 11.36 -0.04 15.29
N VAL A 17 11.52 0.26 14.00
CA VAL A 17 12.83 0.51 13.41
C VAL A 17 13.39 1.83 13.94
N ARG A 18 14.63 1.80 14.44
CA ARG A 18 15.35 2.97 14.94
C ARG A 18 16.84 2.85 14.64
N PRO A 19 17.48 3.86 14.00
CA PRO A 19 16.85 5.07 13.46
C PRO A 19 15.92 4.76 12.30
N ALA A 20 14.86 5.54 12.16
CA ALA A 20 13.96 5.44 11.01
C ALA A 20 14.64 6.04 9.75
N PRO A 21 14.50 5.44 8.57
CA PRO A 21 15.04 5.98 7.34
C PRO A 21 14.34 7.30 6.95
N ASP A 22 15.09 8.26 6.43
CA ASP A 22 14.52 9.53 5.95
C ASP A 22 13.83 9.37 4.59
N ARG A 23 14.25 8.39 3.79
CA ARG A 23 13.70 8.13 2.47
C ARG A 23 13.07 6.74 2.41
N LEU A 24 11.88 6.68 1.82
CA LEU A 24 11.13 5.45 1.64
C LEU A 24 10.80 5.26 0.16
N PRO A 25 11.10 4.11 -0.45
CA PRO A 25 10.55 3.75 -1.75
C PRO A 25 9.03 3.92 -1.74
N VAL A 26 8.48 4.49 -2.82
CA VAL A 26 7.04 4.76 -2.90
C VAL A 26 6.39 3.88 -3.96
N TRP A 27 5.24 3.31 -3.61
CA TRP A 27 4.40 2.54 -4.52
C TRP A 27 3.39 3.45 -5.21
N HIS A 28 3.21 3.20 -6.51
CA HIS A 28 2.19 3.84 -7.34
C HIS A 28 1.07 2.83 -7.61
N LEU A 29 -0.17 3.28 -7.44
CA LEU A 29 -1.34 2.48 -7.76
C LEU A 29 -1.60 2.50 -9.26
N VAL A 30 -1.72 1.34 -9.87
CA VAL A 30 -2.24 1.14 -11.22
C VAL A 30 -3.67 0.61 -11.09
N GLY A 31 -4.64 1.50 -11.20
CA GLY A 31 -6.06 1.18 -11.06
C GLY A 31 -6.58 0.28 -12.18
N GLY A 32 -7.67 -0.44 -11.91
CA GLY A 32 -8.26 -1.33 -12.92
C GLY A 32 -8.81 -0.63 -14.17
N LYS A 33 -9.05 0.69 -14.08
CA LYS A 33 -9.51 1.54 -15.19
C LYS A 33 -8.46 2.52 -15.70
N ASP A 34 -7.26 2.52 -15.10
CA ASP A 34 -6.20 3.40 -15.56
C ASP A 34 -5.69 2.94 -16.93
N TRP A 35 -5.43 3.88 -17.81
CA TRP A 35 -4.85 3.62 -19.11
C TRP A 35 -3.38 3.21 -18.97
N ILE A 36 -3.05 2.06 -19.52
CA ILE A 36 -1.68 1.55 -19.51
C ILE A 36 -0.93 2.09 -20.71
N GLY A 37 -1.54 1.97 -21.90
CA GLY A 37 -0.97 2.40 -23.16
C GLY A 37 -1.75 3.54 -23.83
N PRO A 38 -1.12 4.26 -24.77
CA PRO A 38 -1.75 5.37 -25.46
C PRO A 38 -2.96 4.96 -26.32
N GLU A 39 -3.04 3.70 -26.70
CA GLU A 39 -4.15 3.13 -27.48
C GLU A 39 -5.45 3.03 -26.67
N GLU A 40 -5.35 3.05 -25.35
CA GLU A 40 -6.51 3.04 -24.45
C GLU A 40 -7.07 4.45 -24.21
N ALA A 41 -6.27 5.50 -24.46
CA ALA A 41 -6.64 6.88 -24.20
C ALA A 41 -7.66 7.42 -25.20
N ASP A 42 -8.65 8.15 -24.71
CA ASP A 42 -9.68 8.79 -25.51
C ASP A 42 -9.81 10.30 -25.20
N ALA A 43 -10.84 10.93 -25.74
CA ALA A 43 -11.08 12.36 -25.57
C ALA A 43 -11.42 12.78 -24.12
N SER A 44 -11.60 11.85 -23.20
CA SER A 44 -11.81 12.12 -21.77
C SER A 44 -10.50 12.24 -20.99
N ALA A 45 -9.34 12.13 -21.65
CA ALA A 45 -8.03 12.29 -21.00
C ALA A 45 -7.96 13.66 -20.28
N PRO A 46 -7.59 13.68 -18.99
CA PRO A 46 -7.51 14.93 -18.24
C PRO A 46 -6.39 15.83 -18.80
N ASP A 47 -6.68 17.13 -18.89
CA ASP A 47 -5.70 18.17 -19.23
C ASP A 47 -5.45 19.06 -17.99
N ASP A 48 -4.89 18.46 -16.96
CA ASP A 48 -4.63 19.08 -15.65
C ASP A 48 -3.14 19.23 -15.35
N GLY A 49 -2.28 18.92 -16.32
CA GLY A 49 -0.82 18.96 -16.19
C GLY A 49 -0.22 17.77 -15.45
N TYR A 50 -1.01 16.74 -15.15
CA TYR A 50 -0.54 15.49 -14.56
C TYR A 50 -0.53 14.36 -15.61
N PRO A 51 0.35 13.36 -15.45
CA PRO A 51 0.32 12.19 -16.30
C PRO A 51 -1.00 11.41 -16.12
N PHE A 52 -1.49 10.80 -17.20
CA PHE A 52 -2.60 9.87 -17.18
C PHE A 52 -2.20 8.47 -17.68
N LEU A 53 -1.06 8.34 -18.38
CA LEU A 53 -0.49 7.07 -18.80
C LEU A 53 0.51 6.55 -17.76
N LEU A 54 0.52 5.24 -17.53
CA LEU A 54 1.43 4.60 -16.59
C LEU A 54 2.92 4.92 -16.87
N ARG A 55 3.31 4.88 -18.14
CA ARG A 55 4.69 5.17 -18.57
C ARG A 55 5.15 6.58 -18.16
N ASP A 56 4.28 7.56 -18.31
CA ASP A 56 4.58 8.95 -17.99
C ASP A 56 4.67 9.18 -16.49
N TRP A 57 3.83 8.49 -15.70
CA TRP A 57 3.96 8.47 -14.25
C TRP A 57 5.30 7.89 -13.79
N ILE A 58 5.73 6.75 -14.38
CA ILE A 58 7.02 6.12 -14.04
C ILE A 58 8.16 7.08 -14.33
N ARG A 59 8.18 7.69 -15.52
CA ARG A 59 9.24 8.62 -15.93
C ARG A 59 9.29 9.89 -15.09
N ARG A 60 8.13 10.52 -14.87
CA ARG A 60 8.03 11.76 -14.12
C ARG A 60 8.50 11.60 -12.67
N ASP A 61 8.03 10.56 -12.00
CA ASP A 61 8.26 10.36 -10.57
C ASP A 61 9.45 9.42 -10.29
N GLY A 62 10.03 8.78 -11.32
CA GLY A 62 11.12 7.81 -11.17
C GLY A 62 10.69 6.55 -10.44
N LEU A 63 9.44 6.09 -10.65
CA LEU A 63 8.82 5.03 -9.87
C LEU A 63 9.54 3.69 -10.03
N LYS A 64 9.66 2.95 -8.94
CA LYS A 64 10.27 1.62 -8.88
C LYS A 64 9.32 0.52 -8.43
N CYS A 65 8.19 0.89 -7.84
CA CYS A 65 7.23 -0.02 -7.24
C CYS A 65 5.81 0.29 -7.74
N LEU A 66 5.12 -0.70 -8.29
CA LEU A 66 3.79 -0.56 -8.88
C LEU A 66 2.82 -1.57 -8.23
N LYS A 67 1.71 -1.08 -7.69
CA LYS A 67 0.60 -1.91 -7.21
C LYS A 67 -0.44 -2.02 -8.30
N VAL A 68 -0.72 -3.25 -8.75
CA VAL A 68 -1.64 -3.53 -9.85
C VAL A 68 -2.98 -3.99 -9.30
N LYS A 69 -4.04 -3.21 -9.57
CA LYS A 69 -5.40 -3.60 -9.24
C LYS A 69 -5.94 -4.61 -10.26
N LEU A 70 -6.48 -5.70 -9.77
CA LEU A 70 -7.04 -6.82 -10.52
C LEU A 70 -8.54 -6.93 -10.26
N ARG A 71 -9.21 -7.73 -11.08
CA ARG A 71 -10.66 -7.91 -11.01
C ARG A 71 -11.07 -9.06 -10.09
N GLY A 72 -10.30 -10.17 -10.10
CA GLY A 72 -10.61 -11.35 -9.30
C GLY A 72 -11.80 -12.18 -9.82
N ASP A 73 -12.39 -11.82 -10.95
CA ASP A 73 -13.53 -12.50 -11.60
C ASP A 73 -13.25 -12.93 -13.05
N ASP A 74 -12.11 -12.52 -13.62
CA ASP A 74 -11.66 -12.87 -14.96
C ASP A 74 -10.15 -13.17 -14.97
N PRO A 75 -9.76 -14.46 -14.89
CA PRO A 75 -8.34 -14.81 -14.78
C PRO A 75 -7.54 -14.51 -16.05
N ALA A 76 -8.17 -14.39 -17.21
CA ALA A 76 -7.50 -13.99 -18.44
C ALA A 76 -7.17 -12.51 -18.40
N TRP A 77 -8.13 -11.67 -18.04
CA TRP A 77 -7.93 -10.24 -17.89
C TRP A 77 -6.88 -9.92 -16.80
N ASP A 78 -6.95 -10.59 -15.65
CA ASP A 78 -5.99 -10.37 -14.56
C ASP A 78 -4.56 -10.73 -14.97
N TYR A 79 -4.39 -11.84 -15.68
CA TYR A 79 -3.10 -12.22 -16.25
C TYR A 79 -2.61 -11.19 -17.28
N ASP A 80 -3.44 -10.78 -18.22
CA ASP A 80 -3.10 -9.84 -19.28
C ASP A 80 -2.76 -8.46 -18.69
N ARG A 81 -3.50 -8.01 -17.66
CA ARG A 81 -3.22 -6.78 -16.94
C ARG A 81 -1.85 -6.81 -16.24
N LEU A 82 -1.55 -7.87 -15.49
CA LEU A 82 -0.24 -8.06 -14.85
C LEU A 82 0.89 -8.10 -15.88
N THR A 83 0.69 -8.78 -16.99
CA THR A 83 1.68 -8.89 -18.05
C THR A 83 1.94 -7.54 -18.74
N ALA A 84 0.88 -6.79 -19.06
CA ALA A 84 1.01 -5.47 -19.71
C ALA A 84 1.73 -4.47 -18.78
N VAL A 85 1.32 -4.38 -17.53
CA VAL A 85 2.00 -3.51 -16.54
C VAL A 85 3.43 -3.95 -16.31
N GLY A 86 3.68 -5.26 -16.20
CA GLY A 86 5.01 -5.80 -15.98
C GLY A 86 5.97 -5.51 -17.14
N ARG A 87 5.51 -5.55 -18.39
CA ARG A 87 6.31 -5.20 -19.58
C ARG A 87 6.69 -3.72 -19.58
N ILE A 88 5.74 -2.83 -19.30
CA ILE A 88 6.02 -1.39 -19.16
C ILE A 88 6.99 -1.15 -18.00
N ALA A 89 6.79 -1.82 -16.87
CA ALA A 89 7.70 -1.73 -15.73
C ALA A 89 9.14 -2.09 -16.11
N MET A 90 9.33 -3.18 -16.84
CA MET A 90 10.66 -3.61 -17.33
C MET A 90 11.27 -2.60 -18.29
N GLU A 91 10.49 -2.06 -19.22
CA GLU A 91 10.94 -1.07 -20.20
C GLU A 91 11.37 0.24 -19.56
N GLU A 92 10.63 0.69 -18.54
CA GLU A 92 10.88 1.94 -17.83
C GLU A 92 11.77 1.80 -16.59
N GLY A 93 12.23 0.58 -16.31
CA GLY A 93 13.16 0.30 -15.21
C GLY A 93 12.52 0.36 -13.81
N ALA A 94 11.22 0.06 -13.69
CA ALA A 94 10.63 -0.26 -12.42
C ALA A 94 10.95 -1.71 -12.02
N ASP A 95 11.10 -1.96 -10.72
CA ASP A 95 11.69 -3.20 -10.21
C ASP A 95 10.65 -4.15 -9.60
N TRP A 96 9.59 -3.60 -8.97
CA TRP A 96 8.69 -4.37 -8.13
C TRP A 96 7.22 -4.17 -8.48
N LEU A 97 6.46 -5.27 -8.37
CA LEU A 97 5.01 -5.31 -8.54
C LEU A 97 4.34 -5.87 -7.29
N SER A 98 3.09 -5.52 -7.07
CA SER A 98 2.15 -6.27 -6.24
C SER A 98 0.83 -6.45 -6.97
N ALA A 99 0.09 -7.52 -6.66
CA ALA A 99 -1.17 -7.86 -7.29
C ALA A 99 -2.30 -7.79 -6.25
N ASP A 100 -3.25 -6.89 -6.43
CA ASP A 100 -4.35 -6.66 -5.49
C ASP A 100 -5.69 -7.00 -6.14
N PHE A 101 -6.34 -8.06 -5.63
CA PHE A 101 -7.59 -8.60 -6.15
C PHE A 101 -8.85 -8.04 -5.48
N ASN A 102 -8.71 -7.15 -4.51
CA ASN A 102 -9.82 -6.44 -3.86
C ASN A 102 -10.96 -7.33 -3.32
N CYS A 103 -10.64 -8.42 -2.63
CA CYS A 103 -11.60 -9.31 -1.95
C CYS A 103 -12.56 -10.10 -2.86
N LEU A 104 -12.34 -10.17 -4.17
CA LEU A 104 -13.34 -10.69 -5.10
C LEU A 104 -13.20 -12.21 -5.40
N VAL A 105 -12.07 -12.80 -5.08
CA VAL A 105 -11.82 -14.23 -5.30
C VAL A 105 -12.39 -15.07 -4.16
N THR A 106 -13.02 -16.20 -4.48
CA THR A 106 -13.58 -17.10 -3.47
C THR A 106 -12.89 -18.46 -3.41
N ASP A 107 -12.07 -18.79 -4.42
CA ASP A 107 -11.34 -20.05 -4.51
C ASP A 107 -9.83 -19.79 -4.69
N PRO A 108 -8.95 -20.31 -3.81
CA PRO A 108 -7.50 -20.23 -3.97
C PRO A 108 -6.97 -20.73 -5.32
N ALA A 109 -7.68 -21.69 -5.96
CA ALA A 109 -7.29 -22.20 -7.27
C ALA A 109 -7.25 -21.11 -8.35
N TYR A 110 -8.10 -20.07 -8.24
CA TYR A 110 -8.08 -18.92 -9.14
C TYR A 110 -6.72 -18.19 -9.10
N VAL A 111 -6.31 -17.78 -7.90
CA VAL A 111 -5.05 -17.06 -7.70
C VAL A 111 -3.86 -17.92 -8.09
N ASN A 112 -3.88 -19.19 -7.68
CA ASN A 112 -2.85 -20.17 -8.03
C ASN A 112 -2.72 -20.30 -9.55
N GLY A 113 -3.83 -20.39 -10.29
CA GLY A 113 -3.83 -20.49 -11.75
C GLY A 113 -3.21 -19.26 -12.43
N VAL A 114 -3.53 -18.05 -11.98
CA VAL A 114 -2.92 -16.81 -12.49
C VAL A 114 -1.41 -16.78 -12.20
N LEU A 115 -1.01 -17.13 -10.98
CA LEU A 115 0.41 -17.15 -10.58
C LEU A 115 1.21 -18.23 -11.33
N ASP A 116 0.67 -19.44 -11.46
CA ASP A 116 1.32 -20.55 -12.16
C ASP A 116 1.48 -20.24 -13.65
N ARG A 117 0.45 -19.65 -14.29
CA ARG A 117 0.51 -19.17 -15.66
C ARG A 117 1.57 -18.07 -15.83
N LEU A 118 1.62 -17.10 -14.90
CA LEU A 118 2.60 -16.03 -14.91
C LEU A 118 4.03 -16.57 -14.76
N LEU A 119 4.25 -17.52 -13.85
CA LEU A 119 5.54 -18.19 -13.68
C LEU A 119 6.00 -18.95 -14.94
N ALA A 120 5.08 -19.64 -15.59
CA ALA A 120 5.40 -20.45 -16.77
C ALA A 120 5.68 -19.60 -18.01
N ALA A 121 4.89 -18.53 -18.24
CA ALA A 121 4.95 -17.75 -19.47
C ALA A 121 5.79 -16.46 -19.34
N GLU A 122 5.80 -15.85 -18.17
CA GLU A 122 6.45 -14.54 -17.90
C GLU A 122 7.26 -14.60 -16.59
N PRO A 123 8.28 -15.49 -16.47
CA PRO A 123 8.99 -15.74 -15.21
C PRO A 123 9.67 -14.50 -14.64
N ARG A 124 10.06 -13.53 -15.48
CA ARG A 124 10.65 -12.28 -15.02
C ARG A 124 9.61 -11.39 -14.33
N ILE A 125 8.41 -11.26 -14.91
CA ILE A 125 7.30 -10.51 -14.29
C ILE A 125 6.87 -11.19 -12.99
N TYR A 126 6.77 -12.53 -13.00
CA TYR A 126 6.55 -13.28 -11.77
C TYR A 126 7.62 -12.98 -10.70
N GLY A 127 8.88 -12.89 -11.09
CA GLY A 127 9.98 -12.53 -10.18
C GLY A 127 9.86 -11.13 -9.60
N MET A 128 9.33 -10.17 -10.37
CA MET A 128 9.06 -8.80 -9.91
C MET A 128 7.91 -8.72 -8.89
N LEU A 129 6.98 -9.69 -8.90
CA LEU A 129 5.83 -9.71 -7.99
C LEU A 129 6.29 -10.02 -6.56
N LEU A 130 6.31 -9.01 -5.69
CA LEU A 130 6.73 -9.13 -4.29
C LEU A 130 5.70 -9.83 -3.43
N TYR A 131 4.41 -9.52 -3.61
CA TYR A 131 3.31 -10.10 -2.84
C TYR A 131 1.98 -10.01 -3.60
N VAL A 132 1.07 -10.84 -3.19
CA VAL A 132 -0.35 -10.80 -3.55
C VAL A 132 -1.11 -10.18 -2.39
N GLU A 133 -2.10 -9.34 -2.68
CA GLU A 133 -2.86 -8.62 -1.68
C GLU A 133 -4.34 -8.96 -1.76
N GLN A 134 -4.92 -9.20 -0.61
CA GLN A 134 -6.36 -9.39 -0.30
C GLN A 134 -7.19 -9.99 -1.45
N PRO A 135 -6.88 -11.19 -1.94
CA PRO A 135 -7.71 -11.78 -2.99
C PRO A 135 -9.07 -12.22 -2.47
N PHE A 136 -9.16 -12.64 -1.21
CA PHE A 136 -10.34 -13.30 -0.63
C PHE A 136 -11.19 -12.33 0.20
N PRO A 137 -12.49 -12.67 0.41
CA PRO A 137 -13.39 -11.86 1.22
C PRO A 137 -12.79 -11.48 2.58
N TYR A 138 -13.09 -10.27 3.05
CA TYR A 138 -12.41 -9.69 4.21
C TYR A 138 -12.96 -10.16 5.57
N GLU A 139 -14.18 -10.70 5.64
CA GLU A 139 -14.73 -11.26 6.87
C GLU A 139 -14.21 -12.69 7.11
N LEU A 140 -13.02 -12.81 7.67
CA LEU A 140 -12.33 -14.11 7.84
C LEU A 140 -13.07 -15.07 8.80
N GLU A 141 -13.92 -14.55 9.68
CA GLU A 141 -14.76 -15.39 10.55
C GLU A 141 -15.88 -16.08 9.75
N THR A 142 -16.42 -15.40 8.77
CA THR A 142 -17.45 -15.92 7.87
C THR A 142 -16.84 -16.75 6.73
N HIS A 143 -15.73 -16.27 6.19
CA HIS A 143 -15.02 -16.86 5.05
C HIS A 143 -13.66 -17.42 5.49
N SER A 144 -13.67 -18.52 6.24
CA SER A 144 -12.47 -19.19 6.74
C SER A 144 -11.78 -20.02 5.63
N ILE A 145 -11.25 -19.33 4.61
CA ILE A 145 -10.56 -19.96 3.46
C ILE A 145 -9.12 -20.28 3.86
N ASP A 146 -8.71 -21.56 3.66
CA ASP A 146 -7.30 -21.95 3.76
C ASP A 146 -6.53 -21.43 2.54
N VAL A 147 -5.54 -20.56 2.78
CA VAL A 147 -4.79 -19.86 1.73
C VAL A 147 -3.33 -20.29 1.66
N HIS A 148 -2.92 -21.34 2.36
CA HIS A 148 -1.54 -21.83 2.37
C HIS A 148 -1.02 -22.16 0.96
N SER A 149 -1.87 -22.63 0.05
CA SER A 149 -1.48 -22.94 -1.32
C SER A 149 -1.06 -21.69 -2.11
N VAL A 150 -1.66 -20.54 -1.83
CA VAL A 150 -1.30 -19.25 -2.45
C VAL A 150 -0.02 -18.71 -1.83
N SER A 151 0.04 -18.70 -0.51
CA SER A 151 1.21 -18.17 0.22
C SER A 151 2.48 -19.02 0.02
N ALA A 152 2.35 -20.29 -0.37
CA ALA A 152 3.46 -21.12 -0.81
C ALA A 152 4.09 -20.66 -2.15
N ARG A 153 3.37 -19.86 -2.96
CA ARG A 153 3.83 -19.32 -4.25
C ARG A 153 4.39 -17.92 -4.12
N LYS A 154 3.66 -17.05 -3.42
CA LYS A 154 4.02 -15.64 -3.17
C LYS A 154 3.57 -15.23 -1.77
N PRO A 155 4.28 -14.33 -1.10
CA PRO A 155 3.79 -13.70 0.12
C PRO A 155 2.37 -13.18 -0.08
N LEU A 156 1.48 -13.46 0.88
CA LEU A 156 0.05 -13.14 0.80
C LEU A 156 -0.31 -12.17 1.92
N PHE A 157 -0.76 -10.98 1.54
CA PHE A 157 -0.99 -9.87 2.46
C PHE A 157 -2.47 -9.60 2.69
N MET A 158 -2.82 -9.49 3.96
CA MET A 158 -4.11 -9.00 4.42
C MET A 158 -4.16 -7.47 4.26
N ASP A 159 -5.23 -6.94 3.69
CA ASP A 159 -5.54 -5.51 3.68
C ASP A 159 -6.90 -5.26 4.34
N GLU A 160 -8.01 -5.34 3.60
CA GLU A 160 -9.34 -5.07 4.11
C GLU A 160 -9.68 -5.92 5.33
N SER A 161 -9.23 -7.17 5.38
CA SER A 161 -9.44 -8.06 6.53
C SER A 161 -8.63 -7.66 7.78
N ALA A 162 -7.54 -6.91 7.65
CA ALA A 162 -6.68 -6.55 8.78
C ALA A 162 -7.24 -5.38 9.59
N HIS A 163 -8.41 -5.57 10.24
CA HIS A 163 -9.06 -4.54 11.06
C HIS A 163 -8.33 -4.32 12.38
N ASP A 164 -7.91 -5.40 13.03
CA ASP A 164 -7.12 -5.36 14.26
C ASP A 164 -6.16 -6.57 14.35
N TRP A 165 -5.30 -6.58 15.36
CA TRP A 165 -4.31 -7.63 15.54
C TRP A 165 -4.90 -9.03 15.78
N ARG A 166 -6.14 -9.16 16.27
CA ARG A 166 -6.81 -10.46 16.51
C ARG A 166 -7.19 -11.11 15.19
N ILE A 167 -7.69 -10.31 14.25
CA ILE A 167 -7.99 -10.78 12.90
C ILE A 167 -6.69 -11.08 12.15
N VAL A 168 -5.63 -10.30 12.35
CA VAL A 168 -4.29 -10.61 11.81
C VAL A 168 -3.81 -11.98 12.31
N ARG A 169 -4.01 -12.29 13.60
CA ARG A 169 -3.75 -13.62 14.15
C ARG A 169 -4.57 -14.69 13.44
N ARG A 170 -5.88 -14.47 13.25
CA ARG A 170 -6.75 -15.41 12.54
C ARG A 170 -6.29 -15.62 11.12
N GLY A 171 -5.93 -14.56 10.41
CA GLY A 171 -5.37 -14.66 9.05
C GLY A 171 -4.12 -15.53 9.00
N ARG A 172 -3.18 -15.34 9.93
CA ARG A 172 -1.98 -16.18 10.01
C ARG A 172 -2.31 -17.66 10.17
N GLU A 173 -3.31 -18.00 11.00
CA GLU A 173 -3.79 -19.39 11.17
C GLU A 173 -4.34 -20.00 9.86
N LEU A 174 -4.89 -19.16 8.97
CA LEU A 174 -5.41 -19.56 7.66
C LEU A 174 -4.34 -19.59 6.55
N GLY A 175 -3.11 -19.13 6.82
CA GLY A 175 -2.01 -19.15 5.86
C GLY A 175 -1.58 -17.79 5.31
N TRP A 176 -2.15 -16.68 5.77
CA TRP A 176 -1.67 -15.34 5.41
C TRP A 176 -0.28 -15.08 6.00
N THR A 177 0.60 -14.46 5.22
CA THR A 177 2.01 -14.28 5.60
C THR A 177 2.42 -12.82 5.78
N GLY A 178 1.56 -11.88 5.45
CA GLY A 178 1.82 -10.46 5.57
C GLY A 178 0.59 -9.62 5.89
N VAL A 179 0.83 -8.36 6.23
CA VAL A 179 -0.21 -7.38 6.60
C VAL A 179 0.08 -6.03 5.96
N ALA A 180 -0.94 -5.45 5.32
CA ALA A 180 -0.99 -4.07 4.90
C ALA A 180 -1.58 -3.20 6.02
N LEU A 181 -0.72 -2.48 6.71
CA LEU A 181 -1.09 -1.59 7.81
C LEU A 181 -1.62 -0.26 7.25
N LYS A 182 -2.71 0.25 7.83
CA LYS A 182 -3.31 1.54 7.45
C LYS A 182 -3.66 2.36 8.68
N THR A 183 -3.14 3.58 8.78
CA THR A 183 -3.46 4.51 9.89
C THR A 183 -4.91 4.96 9.87
N CYS A 184 -5.58 4.94 8.72
CA CYS A 184 -7.01 5.26 8.58
C CYS A 184 -7.93 4.25 9.29
N LYS A 185 -7.50 3.01 9.50
CA LYS A 185 -8.25 2.00 10.28
C LYS A 185 -8.18 2.24 11.80
N THR A 186 -7.26 2.90 12.30
CA THR A 186 -6.91 3.58 13.55
C THR A 186 -5.40 3.52 13.76
N GLN A 187 -4.80 4.57 14.27
CA GLN A 187 -3.34 4.59 14.51
C GLN A 187 -2.92 3.54 15.55
N THR A 188 -3.68 3.43 16.64
CA THR A 188 -3.42 2.42 17.69
C THR A 188 -3.58 1.01 17.16
N GLY A 189 -4.63 0.74 16.38
CA GLY A 189 -4.85 -0.57 15.76
C GLY A 189 -3.73 -0.96 14.81
N ALA A 190 -3.27 -0.03 13.97
CA ALA A 190 -2.15 -0.25 13.06
C ALA A 190 -0.86 -0.58 13.83
N LEU A 191 -0.58 0.14 14.94
CA LEU A 191 0.59 -0.13 15.79
C LEU A 191 0.52 -1.49 16.48
N LEU A 192 -0.64 -1.87 17.02
CA LEU A 192 -0.82 -3.18 17.66
C LEU A 192 -0.70 -4.31 16.64
N SER A 193 -1.26 -4.15 15.44
CA SER A 193 -1.13 -5.12 14.34
C SER A 193 0.32 -5.24 13.88
N LEU A 194 1.08 -4.13 13.80
CA LEU A 194 2.51 -4.13 13.54
C LEU A 194 3.26 -4.98 14.58
N CYS A 195 3.02 -4.71 15.86
CA CYS A 195 3.71 -5.41 16.95
C CYS A 195 3.40 -6.90 16.91
N TRP A 196 2.12 -7.26 16.74
CA TRP A 196 1.71 -8.65 16.69
C TRP A 196 2.30 -9.37 15.47
N ALA A 197 2.20 -8.80 14.30
CA ALA A 197 2.74 -9.36 13.06
C ALA A 197 4.25 -9.63 13.17
N LYS A 198 5.02 -8.66 13.68
CA LYS A 198 6.46 -8.82 13.90
C LYS A 198 6.80 -9.88 14.96
N ALA A 199 6.02 -9.93 16.05
CA ALA A 199 6.21 -10.95 17.08
C ALA A 199 6.03 -12.37 16.52
N HIS A 200 5.24 -12.52 15.46
CA HIS A 200 4.87 -13.80 14.86
C HIS A 200 5.45 -14.04 13.47
N GLY A 201 6.45 -13.25 13.06
CA GLY A 201 7.20 -13.46 11.80
C GLY A 201 6.43 -13.15 10.53
N MET A 202 5.38 -12.31 10.58
CA MET A 202 4.68 -11.84 9.39
C MET A 202 5.38 -10.62 8.77
N THR A 203 5.33 -10.53 7.45
CA THR A 203 5.87 -9.42 6.69
C THR A 203 4.90 -8.23 6.71
N LEU A 204 5.43 -7.01 6.61
CA LEU A 204 4.64 -5.80 6.70
C LEU A 204 4.73 -4.96 5.44
N MET A 205 3.63 -4.32 5.11
CA MET A 205 3.55 -3.16 4.23
C MET A 205 2.77 -2.06 4.95
N VAL A 206 2.98 -0.80 4.59
CA VAL A 206 2.15 0.32 5.03
C VAL A 206 1.57 0.96 3.78
N GLN A 207 0.24 1.05 3.76
CA GLN A 207 -0.50 1.50 2.58
C GLN A 207 -1.50 2.59 2.97
N ASP A 208 -1.71 3.52 2.08
CA ASP A 208 -2.74 4.53 2.28
C ASP A 208 -4.12 4.08 1.78
N LEU A 209 -5.11 4.89 2.07
CA LEU A 209 -6.44 4.85 1.46
C LEU A 209 -6.66 6.19 0.76
N THR A 210 -5.69 6.57 -0.08
CA THR A 210 -5.64 7.87 -0.75
C THR A 210 -5.75 9.03 0.25
N ASN A 211 -4.82 9.07 1.21
CA ASN A 211 -4.82 9.99 2.34
C ASN A 211 -4.07 11.30 2.00
N PRO A 212 -4.77 12.35 1.56
CA PRO A 212 -4.13 13.65 1.32
C PRO A 212 -3.93 14.44 2.61
N MET A 213 -3.32 15.61 2.51
CA MET A 213 -3.16 16.60 3.58
C MET A 213 -2.44 16.01 4.80
N LEU A 214 -2.86 16.40 6.01
CA LEU A 214 -2.24 15.96 7.25
C LEU A 214 -2.30 14.45 7.49
N ALA A 215 -3.25 13.75 6.89
CA ALA A 215 -3.41 12.31 7.07
C ALA A 215 -2.22 11.50 6.50
N GLN A 216 -1.49 12.04 5.53
CA GLN A 216 -0.31 11.39 4.96
C GLN A 216 0.86 11.34 5.95
N ILE A 217 1.00 12.31 6.84
CA ILE A 217 2.15 12.41 7.77
C ILE A 217 2.23 11.20 8.73
N PRO A 218 1.19 10.86 9.53
CA PRO A 218 1.26 9.69 10.41
C PRO A 218 1.40 8.39 9.63
N HIS A 219 0.86 8.32 8.41
CA HIS A 219 0.98 7.19 7.52
C HIS A 219 2.46 6.95 7.12
N VAL A 220 3.17 7.98 6.64
CA VAL A 220 4.59 7.87 6.28
C VAL A 220 5.47 7.63 7.51
N GLN A 221 5.13 8.23 8.67
CA GLN A 221 5.84 7.95 9.91
C GLN A 221 5.67 6.49 10.36
N LEU A 222 4.48 5.92 10.26
CA LEU A 222 4.28 4.50 10.53
C LEU A 222 5.17 3.64 9.62
N ALA A 223 5.20 3.93 8.31
CA ALA A 223 6.01 3.19 7.35
C ALA A 223 7.51 3.24 7.68
N ALA A 224 8.02 4.42 8.04
CA ALA A 224 9.43 4.61 8.41
C ALA A 224 9.85 3.79 9.64
N HIS A 225 8.91 3.55 10.57
CA HIS A 225 9.17 2.77 11.77
C HIS A 225 8.72 1.31 11.69
N ALA A 226 7.93 0.93 10.67
CA ALA A 226 7.41 -0.43 10.55
C ALA A 226 8.47 -1.45 10.11
N GLY A 227 9.43 -1.07 9.26
CA GLY A 227 10.32 -2.03 8.60
C GLY A 227 9.53 -2.89 7.61
N THR A 228 8.94 -2.22 6.63
CA THR A 228 8.13 -2.83 5.56
C THR A 228 8.99 -3.63 4.59
N ILE A 229 8.36 -4.54 3.83
CA ILE A 229 9.03 -5.30 2.77
C ILE A 229 9.65 -4.37 1.72
N MET A 230 8.96 -3.24 1.41
CA MET A 230 9.45 -2.25 0.44
C MET A 230 8.72 -0.91 0.63
N GLY A 231 9.29 0.01 1.41
CA GLY A 231 8.83 1.40 1.52
C GLY A 231 7.35 1.58 1.92
N VAL A 232 6.62 2.40 1.18
CA VAL A 232 5.26 2.84 1.53
C VAL A 232 4.41 3.04 0.27
N GLU A 233 3.14 2.67 0.31
CA GLU A 233 2.17 3.10 -0.70
C GLU A 233 1.59 4.45 -0.30
N SER A 234 1.62 5.42 -1.22
CA SER A 234 1.06 6.75 -1.00
C SER A 234 0.60 7.35 -2.33
N ASN A 235 -0.70 7.52 -2.46
CA ASN A 235 -1.40 7.86 -3.71
C ASN A 235 -2.15 9.20 -3.66
N GLY A 236 -2.12 9.93 -2.54
CA GLY A 236 -2.83 11.19 -2.40
C GLY A 236 -2.49 12.21 -3.50
N MET A 237 -1.21 12.29 -3.90
CA MET A 237 -0.76 13.18 -4.97
C MET A 237 -1.13 12.70 -6.39
N GLN A 238 -1.52 11.44 -6.54
CA GLN A 238 -1.99 10.87 -7.80
C GLN A 238 -3.47 11.21 -8.05
N PHE A 239 -4.30 11.05 -7.02
CA PHE A 239 -5.76 11.19 -7.15
C PHE A 239 -6.28 12.57 -6.76
N TYR A 240 -5.57 13.29 -5.87
CA TYR A 240 -5.95 14.60 -5.38
C TYR A 240 -4.74 15.55 -5.38
N PRO A 241 -4.16 15.85 -6.55
CA PRO A 241 -2.88 16.57 -6.64
C PRO A 241 -2.91 17.96 -5.97
N ALA A 242 -4.03 18.66 -6.06
CA ALA A 242 -4.19 19.98 -5.46
C ALA A 242 -4.53 19.97 -3.96
N ALA A 243 -4.96 18.83 -3.41
CA ALA A 243 -5.48 18.79 -2.04
C ALA A 243 -4.42 19.08 -0.98
N SER A 244 -3.16 18.74 -1.24
CA SER A 244 -2.06 18.83 -0.27
C SER A 244 -1.08 19.98 -0.53
N LEU A 245 -1.44 20.96 -1.36
CA LEU A 245 -0.52 22.07 -1.71
C LEU A 245 0.01 22.82 -0.49
N PRO A 246 -0.81 23.22 0.52
CA PRO A 246 -0.30 23.89 1.71
C PRO A 246 0.69 23.04 2.53
N GLU A 247 0.45 21.74 2.64
CA GLU A 247 1.37 20.81 3.32
C GLU A 247 2.63 20.59 2.50
N ALA A 248 2.54 20.58 1.19
CA ALA A 248 3.67 20.43 0.27
C ALA A 248 4.66 21.61 0.35
N GLU A 249 4.21 22.82 0.66
CA GLU A 249 5.09 23.97 0.89
C GLU A 249 6.00 23.76 2.11
N VAL A 250 5.50 23.07 3.14
CA VAL A 250 6.24 22.80 4.38
C VAL A 250 7.02 21.48 4.31
N HIS A 251 6.44 20.48 3.66
CA HIS A 251 6.94 19.11 3.56
C HIS A 251 6.99 18.60 2.11
N PRO A 252 7.73 19.27 1.21
CA PRO A 252 7.67 18.95 -0.23
C PRO A 252 8.00 17.48 -0.53
N GLY A 253 8.94 16.87 0.20
CA GLY A 253 9.35 15.49 0.00
C GLY A 253 8.28 14.44 0.30
N LEU A 254 7.23 14.80 1.06
CA LEU A 254 6.11 13.89 1.36
C LEU A 254 5.01 13.91 0.30
N TYR A 255 4.84 15.05 -0.38
CA TYR A 255 3.74 15.26 -1.32
C TYR A 255 4.21 15.31 -2.77
N THR A 256 5.51 15.12 -2.99
CA THR A 256 6.11 15.10 -4.32
C THR A 256 7.02 13.90 -4.44
N ARG A 257 6.53 12.85 -5.11
CA ARG A 257 7.36 11.67 -5.39
C ARG A 257 8.42 12.04 -6.42
N ARG A 258 9.69 11.84 -6.08
CA ARG A 258 10.81 12.04 -7.02
C ARG A 258 11.83 10.92 -6.80
N ASN A 259 12.39 10.43 -7.89
CA ASN A 259 13.32 9.29 -7.88
C ASN A 259 12.74 8.06 -7.18
N GLY A 260 11.42 7.85 -7.26
CA GLY A 260 10.72 6.71 -6.69
C GLY A 260 10.66 6.69 -5.16
N VAL A 261 10.85 7.84 -4.49
CA VAL A 261 10.86 7.91 -3.01
C VAL A 261 9.99 9.04 -2.48
N LEU A 262 9.55 8.87 -1.23
CA LEU A 262 9.12 9.96 -0.34
C LEU A 262 10.27 10.29 0.62
N ASP A 263 10.47 11.58 0.88
CA ASP A 263 11.49 12.10 1.79
C ASP A 263 10.81 12.81 2.97
N ARG A 264 11.05 12.30 4.18
CA ARG A 264 10.46 12.81 5.42
C ARG A 264 11.40 13.71 6.23
N ALA A 265 12.55 14.10 5.70
CA ALA A 265 13.57 14.87 6.41
C ALA A 265 13.05 16.19 7.00
N THR A 266 11.96 16.75 6.46
CA THR A 266 11.31 17.97 6.99
C THR A 266 10.40 17.73 8.20
N LEU A 267 10.05 16.47 8.51
CA LEU A 267 9.28 16.14 9.70
C LEU A 267 10.16 16.28 10.95
N SER A 268 9.81 17.19 11.83
CA SER A 268 10.58 17.48 13.03
C SER A 268 9.71 18.08 14.14
N GLY A 269 10.17 17.94 15.38
CA GLY A 269 9.43 18.41 16.54
C GLY A 269 8.55 17.35 17.19
N PRO A 270 7.65 17.73 18.10
CA PRO A 270 6.83 16.80 18.88
C PRO A 270 5.77 16.10 18.04
N GLY A 271 5.30 14.96 18.54
CA GLY A 271 4.25 14.15 17.91
C GLY A 271 4.72 13.56 16.58
N PHE A 272 3.93 13.75 15.52
CA PHE A 272 4.28 13.28 14.17
C PHE A 272 5.14 14.26 13.36
N GLY A 273 5.51 15.41 13.93
CA GLY A 273 6.34 16.40 13.24
C GLY A 273 5.59 17.25 12.22
N TYR A 274 4.30 17.48 12.41
CA TYR A 274 3.42 18.20 11.48
C TYR A 274 3.84 19.61 11.12
N ARG A 275 4.43 20.37 12.07
CA ARG A 275 4.74 21.81 11.92
C ARG A 275 3.51 22.62 11.50
N LEU A 276 2.39 22.39 12.18
CA LEU A 276 1.09 23.02 11.88
C LEU A 276 1.13 24.55 11.85
N ASP A 277 2.00 25.16 12.67
CA ASP A 277 2.25 26.60 12.70
C ASP A 277 2.75 27.18 11.37
N ARG A 278 3.27 26.35 10.48
CA ARG A 278 3.79 26.73 9.16
C ARG A 278 2.85 26.41 8.00
N ILE A 279 1.88 25.52 8.21
CA ILE A 279 0.97 25.12 7.15
C ILE A 279 -0.14 26.15 7.01
N GLN A 280 -0.14 26.90 5.90
CA GLN A 280 -1.12 27.94 5.59
C GLN A 280 -2.35 27.33 4.92
N ARG A 281 -3.27 26.79 5.72
CA ARG A 281 -4.51 26.18 5.23
C ARG A 281 -5.73 26.91 5.78
N THR A 282 -6.54 27.46 4.88
CA THR A 282 -7.89 27.93 5.22
C THR A 282 -8.83 26.75 5.24
N LEU A 283 -9.41 26.47 6.40
CA LEU A 283 -10.46 25.47 6.52
C LEU A 283 -11.82 26.12 6.31
N PRO A 284 -12.79 25.42 5.72
CA PRO A 284 -14.17 25.90 5.67
C PRO A 284 -14.74 26.06 7.10
N GLU A 285 -15.73 26.95 7.23
CA GLU A 285 -16.45 27.05 8.50
C GLU A 285 -17.09 25.71 8.88
N PRO A 286 -16.97 25.29 10.13
CA PRO A 286 -17.52 24.01 10.55
C PRO A 286 -19.04 24.00 10.46
N VAL A 287 -19.59 22.96 9.87
CA VAL A 287 -21.05 22.76 9.70
C VAL A 287 -21.73 22.52 11.04
N LEU A 288 -20.99 21.97 12.02
CA LEU A 288 -21.46 21.73 13.39
C LEU A 288 -20.31 21.99 14.36
N GLN A 289 -20.56 22.83 15.36
CA GLN A 289 -19.67 23.00 16.51
C GLN A 289 -20.35 22.41 17.75
N ALA A 290 -19.87 21.28 18.24
CA ALA A 290 -20.28 20.77 19.53
C ALA A 290 -19.61 21.62 20.62
N GLY A 291 -20.41 22.12 21.58
CA GLY A 291 -20.13 23.16 22.55
C GLY A 291 -18.71 23.25 23.12
N LYS A 292 -18.45 24.46 23.64
CA LYS A 292 -17.26 24.78 24.44
C LYS A 292 -17.30 24.06 25.76
#